data_962fb3778bfa4f23631430d9f43cfaa9
#
_entry.id   962fb3778bfa4f23631430d9f43cfaa9
#
_cell.length_a   1.000
_cell.length_b   1.000
_cell.length_c   1.000
_cell.angle_alpha   90.00
_cell.angle_beta   90.00
_cell.angle_gamma   90.00
#
_symmetry.space_group_name_H-M   'P 1'
#
loop_
_entity.id
_entity.type
_entity.pdbx_description
1 polymer ?
#
loop_
_entity_poly.entity_id
_entity_poly.type
_entity_poly.pdbx_seq_one_letter_code
_entity_poly.pdbx_strand_id
1 'polypeptide(L)'
;SIRDNKVAYASFKEGKLLKYEVTNDINKYNFKTGTIVSFIPDSKIFKEGIDLDYTALKKQIQELAYLSPGLKFTLKYKDKEEETIQSNNGILDYIKDLNNNKNTLTSVFYTENIEDRIGVKIALQYNDTYIDTYKLYTNSIPNSGGTHLTGFRTALTTSINDYAREKNLLKEKDSNITGEELKEGLTLVLSFIMPDPVFSGQTKDVLSSSEARTIVQRLVSKDLKTWLEGNPKDAKA
;
A
#
# COMPACT_ATOMS: atom_id res chain seq x y z
N SER A 1 -3.50 -18.84 16.84
CA SER A 1 -4.44 -17.73 16.65
C SER A 1 -5.40 -17.64 17.82
N ILE A 2 -5.71 -16.43 18.25
CA ILE A 2 -6.70 -16.14 19.30
C ILE A 2 -7.82 -15.33 18.68
N ARG A 3 -9.05 -15.84 18.82
CA ARG A 3 -10.27 -15.18 18.38
C ARG A 3 -11.46 -15.67 19.21
N ASP A 4 -12.38 -14.79 19.56
CA ASP A 4 -13.62 -15.07 20.28
C ASP A 4 -13.40 -15.91 21.56
N ASN A 5 -12.37 -15.52 22.35
CA ASN A 5 -11.91 -16.22 23.56
C ASN A 5 -11.49 -17.69 23.35
N LYS A 6 -11.13 -18.06 22.14
CA LYS A 6 -10.58 -19.38 21.81
C LYS A 6 -9.18 -19.26 21.27
N VAL A 7 -8.33 -20.19 21.62
CA VAL A 7 -6.98 -20.37 21.08
C VAL A 7 -6.99 -21.57 20.16
N ALA A 8 -6.67 -21.36 18.88
CA ALA A 8 -6.37 -22.45 17.96
C ALA A 8 -4.85 -22.52 17.78
N TYR A 9 -4.28 -23.67 18.06
CA TYR A 9 -2.87 -23.98 17.88
C TYR A 9 -2.69 -25.07 16.83
N ALA A 10 -1.74 -24.88 15.92
CA ALA A 10 -1.33 -25.90 14.96
C ALA A 10 0.20 -25.90 14.81
N SER A 11 0.80 -27.08 14.74
CA SER A 11 2.21 -27.24 14.42
C SER A 11 2.42 -28.20 13.27
N PHE A 12 3.42 -27.89 12.43
CA PHE A 12 3.73 -28.62 11.22
C PHE A 12 5.22 -28.95 11.15
N LYS A 13 5.56 -30.03 10.49
CA LYS A 13 6.93 -30.38 10.12
C LYS A 13 6.93 -30.98 8.72
N GLU A 14 7.78 -30.45 7.83
CA GLU A 14 7.89 -30.91 6.44
C GLU A 14 6.51 -30.97 5.73
N GLY A 15 5.64 -29.98 5.97
CA GLY A 15 4.29 -29.91 5.41
C GLY A 15 3.24 -30.81 6.08
N LYS A 16 3.61 -31.65 7.04
CA LYS A 16 2.71 -32.55 7.75
C LYS A 16 2.23 -31.93 9.05
N LEU A 17 0.94 -31.99 9.32
CA LEU A 17 0.34 -31.58 10.59
C LEU A 17 0.82 -32.53 11.70
N LEU A 18 1.46 -31.99 12.74
CA LEU A 18 1.89 -32.75 13.92
C LEU A 18 0.89 -32.63 15.07
N LYS A 19 0.37 -31.42 15.30
CA LYS A 19 -0.56 -31.17 16.40
C LYS A 19 -1.57 -30.10 15.98
N TYR A 20 -2.82 -30.33 16.37
CA TYR A 20 -3.89 -29.32 16.31
C TYR A 20 -4.70 -29.39 17.59
N GLU A 21 -4.92 -28.26 18.24
CA GLU A 21 -5.77 -28.18 19.43
C GLU A 21 -6.50 -26.84 19.48
N VAL A 22 -7.68 -26.85 20.06
CA VAL A 22 -8.47 -25.66 20.37
C VAL A 22 -8.76 -25.65 21.86
N THR A 23 -8.49 -24.54 22.53
CA THR A 23 -8.71 -24.36 23.97
C THR A 23 -9.29 -22.98 24.26
N ASN A 24 -9.91 -22.83 25.43
CA ASN A 24 -10.39 -21.54 25.93
C ASN A 24 -9.35 -20.86 26.86
N ASP A 25 -8.17 -21.44 27.06
CA ASP A 25 -7.12 -20.88 27.91
C ASP A 25 -6.33 -19.80 27.19
N ILE A 26 -6.87 -18.59 27.24
CA ILE A 26 -6.25 -17.37 26.65
C ILE A 26 -5.23 -16.72 27.58
N ASN A 27 -5.14 -17.15 28.85
CA ASN A 27 -4.31 -16.47 29.88
C ASN A 27 -2.80 -16.62 29.65
N LYS A 28 -2.39 -17.53 28.76
CA LYS A 28 -0.99 -17.72 28.37
C LYS A 28 -0.46 -16.63 27.41
N TYR A 29 -1.34 -15.74 26.93
CA TYR A 29 -0.99 -14.78 25.88
C TYR A 29 -1.26 -13.34 26.35
N ASN A 30 -0.40 -12.41 25.95
CA ASN A 30 -0.50 -10.98 26.31
C ASN A 30 -1.50 -10.22 25.47
N PHE A 31 -2.31 -10.87 24.63
CA PHE A 31 -3.28 -10.25 23.75
C PHE A 31 -4.56 -11.09 23.67
N LYS A 32 -5.68 -10.40 23.40
CA LYS A 32 -7.02 -11.01 23.37
C LYS A 32 -7.42 -11.50 21.99
N THR A 33 -6.83 -10.96 20.93
CA THR A 33 -7.07 -11.35 19.54
C THR A 33 -5.80 -11.16 18.72
N GLY A 34 -5.54 -12.05 17.78
CA GLY A 34 -4.36 -11.98 16.92
C GLY A 34 -3.85 -13.36 16.51
N THR A 35 -2.73 -13.36 15.79
CA THR A 35 -2.08 -14.59 15.31
C THR A 35 -0.58 -14.50 15.52
N ILE A 36 0.00 -15.57 16.05
CA ILE A 36 1.45 -15.77 16.11
C ILE A 36 1.79 -16.80 15.03
N VAL A 37 2.75 -16.45 14.17
CA VAL A 37 3.35 -17.38 13.21
C VAL A 37 4.82 -17.48 13.50
N SER A 38 5.30 -18.71 13.75
CA SER A 38 6.71 -19.01 13.98
C SER A 38 7.15 -20.11 13.02
N PHE A 39 8.29 -19.96 12.39
CA PHE A 39 8.81 -20.97 11.48
C PHE A 39 10.34 -21.00 11.45
N ILE A 40 10.88 -22.14 11.09
CA ILE A 40 12.29 -22.33 10.75
C ILE A 40 12.32 -22.87 9.34
N PRO A 41 12.99 -22.19 8.38
CA PRO A 41 13.11 -22.70 7.02
C PRO A 41 13.82 -24.08 6.99
N ASP A 42 13.38 -24.98 6.12
CA ASP A 42 13.99 -26.30 5.98
C ASP A 42 15.27 -26.21 5.14
N SER A 43 16.42 -26.53 5.75
CA SER A 43 17.73 -26.52 5.09
C SER A 43 17.85 -27.53 3.93
N LYS A 44 16.98 -28.56 3.86
CA LYS A 44 16.92 -29.47 2.71
C LYS A 44 16.34 -28.81 1.47
N ILE A 45 15.48 -27.80 1.66
CA ILE A 45 14.84 -27.04 0.59
C ILE A 45 15.67 -25.78 0.27
N PHE A 46 16.03 -25.02 1.30
CA PHE A 46 16.81 -23.78 1.20
C PHE A 46 18.31 -24.06 1.31
N LYS A 47 18.91 -24.52 0.20
CA LYS A 47 20.31 -25.00 0.17
C LYS A 47 21.35 -23.89 0.34
N GLU A 48 20.99 -22.65 -0.01
CA GLU A 48 21.88 -21.47 0.10
C GLU A 48 21.90 -20.87 1.50
N GLY A 49 21.14 -21.43 2.42
CA GLY A 49 21.05 -21.01 3.82
C GLY A 49 19.60 -20.80 4.27
N ILE A 50 19.42 -20.78 5.57
CA ILE A 50 18.09 -20.59 6.20
C ILE A 50 17.97 -19.23 6.91
N ASP A 51 18.99 -18.39 6.79
CA ASP A 51 19.00 -17.07 7.39
C ASP A 51 18.23 -16.07 6.53
N LEU A 52 17.28 -15.39 7.15
CA LEU A 52 16.50 -14.35 6.50
C LEU A 52 17.23 -13.00 6.63
N ASP A 53 17.14 -12.18 5.61
CA ASP A 53 17.54 -10.78 5.70
C ASP A 53 16.55 -10.04 6.62
N TYR A 54 17.02 -9.75 7.84
CA TYR A 54 16.22 -9.06 8.86
C TYR A 54 15.74 -7.68 8.39
N THR A 55 16.59 -6.95 7.70
CA THR A 55 16.25 -5.60 7.21
C THR A 55 15.14 -5.64 6.15
N ALA A 56 15.24 -6.58 5.21
CA ALA A 56 14.21 -6.80 4.21
C ALA A 56 12.89 -7.26 4.85
N LEU A 57 12.96 -8.18 5.81
CA LEU A 57 11.77 -8.65 6.54
C LEU A 57 11.10 -7.52 7.33
N LYS A 58 11.88 -6.73 8.06
CA LYS A 58 11.37 -5.56 8.80
C LYS A 58 10.69 -4.57 7.88
N LYS A 59 11.28 -4.28 6.72
CA LYS A 59 10.70 -3.38 5.70
C LYS A 59 9.36 -3.91 5.18
N GLN A 60 9.26 -5.20 4.89
CA GLN A 60 7.99 -5.79 4.44
C GLN A 60 6.90 -5.69 5.51
N ILE A 61 7.23 -5.94 6.78
CA ILE A 61 6.28 -5.81 7.89
C ILE A 61 5.87 -4.34 8.08
N GLN A 62 6.80 -3.40 7.91
CA GLN A 62 6.51 -1.97 7.95
C GLN A 62 5.51 -1.58 6.85
N GLU A 63 5.70 -2.07 5.62
CA GLU A 63 4.75 -1.84 4.53
C GLU A 63 3.35 -2.40 4.84
N LEU A 64 3.28 -3.61 5.43
CA LEU A 64 2.01 -4.19 5.88
C LEU A 64 1.33 -3.37 6.99
N ALA A 65 2.12 -2.79 7.91
CA ALA A 65 1.58 -1.91 8.95
C ALA A 65 0.95 -0.64 8.36
N TYR A 66 1.54 -0.06 7.33
CA TYR A 66 0.95 1.07 6.60
C TYR A 66 -0.34 0.69 5.85
N LEU A 67 -0.42 -0.53 5.33
CA LEU A 67 -1.63 -1.00 4.63
C LEU A 67 -2.76 -1.41 5.58
N SER A 68 -2.44 -1.64 6.86
CA SER A 68 -3.38 -2.12 7.88
C SER A 68 -3.38 -1.21 9.13
N PRO A 69 -3.90 0.02 9.03
CA PRO A 69 -3.85 0.98 10.13
C PRO A 69 -4.45 0.40 11.43
N GLY A 70 -3.76 0.65 12.54
CA GLY A 70 -4.13 0.15 13.86
C GLY A 70 -3.73 -1.29 14.18
N LEU A 71 -3.34 -2.09 13.15
CA LEU A 71 -2.82 -3.43 13.40
C LEU A 71 -1.39 -3.36 13.94
N LYS A 72 -1.17 -4.06 15.06
CA LYS A 72 0.13 -4.15 15.69
C LYS A 72 0.85 -5.41 15.23
N PHE A 73 2.03 -5.24 14.65
CA PHE A 73 2.95 -6.32 14.31
C PHE A 73 4.06 -6.39 15.33
N THR A 74 4.42 -7.60 15.73
CA THR A 74 5.56 -7.87 16.59
C THR A 74 6.50 -8.80 15.85
N LEU A 75 7.73 -8.35 15.63
CA LEU A 75 8.78 -9.11 14.95
C LEU A 75 9.81 -9.60 15.95
N LYS A 76 10.02 -10.92 16.00
CA LYS A 76 11.10 -11.54 16.73
C LYS A 76 11.94 -12.39 15.80
N TYR A 77 13.26 -12.18 15.77
CA TYR A 77 14.16 -12.90 14.89
C TYR A 77 15.46 -13.28 15.63
N LYS A 78 15.66 -14.58 15.83
CA LYS A 78 16.82 -15.12 16.55
C LYS A 78 17.04 -14.43 17.92
N ASP A 79 18.26 -13.96 18.17
CA ASP A 79 18.67 -13.29 19.41
C ASP A 79 18.45 -11.78 19.38
N LYS A 80 17.80 -11.24 18.33
CA LYS A 80 17.45 -9.82 18.28
C LYS A 80 16.32 -9.51 19.24
N GLU A 81 16.33 -8.31 19.77
CA GLU A 81 15.23 -7.80 20.58
C GLU A 81 13.92 -7.80 19.78
N GLU A 82 12.83 -8.02 20.47
CA GLU A 82 11.50 -7.99 19.90
C GLU A 82 11.12 -6.55 19.53
N GLU A 83 10.77 -6.34 18.27
CA GLU A 83 10.34 -5.04 17.77
C GLU A 83 8.84 -5.01 17.52
N THR A 84 8.19 -3.91 17.93
CA THR A 84 6.80 -3.62 17.61
C THR A 84 6.71 -2.60 16.50
N ILE A 85 5.92 -2.91 15.47
CA ILE A 85 5.71 -2.09 14.27
C ILE A 85 4.20 -1.85 14.14
N GLN A 86 3.80 -0.57 14.05
CA GLN A 86 2.40 -0.17 13.93
C GLN A 86 2.32 1.20 13.23
N SER A 87 1.29 1.40 12.42
CA SER A 87 0.91 2.71 11.87
C SER A 87 -0.55 2.97 12.22
N ASN A 88 -0.86 4.18 12.65
CA ASN A 88 -2.24 4.59 12.95
C ASN A 88 -2.88 5.35 11.79
N ASN A 89 -2.08 6.04 10.98
CA ASN A 89 -2.57 6.84 9.85
C ASN A 89 -2.41 6.11 8.50
N GLY A 90 -1.92 4.87 8.51
CA GLY A 90 -1.84 4.02 7.32
C GLY A 90 -0.97 4.60 6.21
N ILE A 91 -1.52 4.71 4.99
CA ILE A 91 -0.77 5.18 3.82
C ILE A 91 -0.36 6.66 3.91
N LEU A 92 -0.96 7.44 4.81
CA LEU A 92 -0.49 8.80 5.12
C LEU A 92 0.86 8.80 5.85
N ASP A 93 1.09 7.84 6.74
CA ASP A 93 2.40 7.65 7.36
C ASP A 93 3.40 7.12 6.33
N TYR A 94 2.94 6.25 5.42
CA TYR A 94 3.80 5.68 4.38
C TYR A 94 4.33 6.73 3.41
N ILE A 95 3.48 7.67 2.93
CA ILE A 95 3.93 8.71 2.01
C ILE A 95 4.95 9.64 2.68
N LYS A 96 4.78 9.94 3.98
CA LYS A 96 5.73 10.73 4.76
C LYS A 96 7.07 10.01 4.89
N ASP A 97 7.06 8.70 5.15
CA ASP A 97 8.27 7.88 5.24
C ASP A 97 9.03 7.84 3.90
N LEU A 98 8.32 7.64 2.79
CA LEU A 98 8.90 7.65 1.44
C LEU A 98 9.53 9.00 1.05
N ASN A 99 9.03 10.10 1.62
CA ASN A 99 9.52 11.45 1.36
C ASN A 99 10.36 12.04 2.50
N ASN A 100 10.70 11.27 3.53
CA ASN A 100 11.37 11.76 4.74
C ASN A 100 12.69 12.51 4.47
N ASN A 101 13.44 12.11 3.41
CA ASN A 101 14.70 12.73 3.03
C ASN A 101 14.61 13.55 1.73
N LYS A 102 13.40 14.00 1.35
CA LYS A 102 13.13 14.77 0.15
C LYS A 102 12.52 16.12 0.53
N ASN A 103 12.79 17.14 -0.27
CA ASN A 103 12.08 18.41 -0.14
C ASN A 103 10.74 18.31 -0.85
N THR A 104 9.64 18.31 -0.07
CA THR A 104 8.29 18.18 -0.61
C THR A 104 7.79 19.52 -1.13
N LEU A 105 7.21 19.51 -2.33
CA LEU A 105 6.69 20.69 -3.02
C LEU A 105 5.22 20.95 -2.68
N THR A 106 4.46 19.88 -2.40
CA THR A 106 3.02 19.96 -2.12
C THR A 106 2.67 19.36 -0.76
N SER A 107 1.50 19.70 -0.25
CA SER A 107 0.85 18.91 0.80
C SER A 107 0.41 17.55 0.24
N VAL A 108 0.06 16.61 1.12
CA VAL A 108 -0.39 15.28 0.69
C VAL A 108 -1.83 15.36 0.19
N PHE A 109 -2.06 14.95 -1.05
CA PHE A 109 -3.42 14.58 -1.48
C PHE A 109 -3.75 13.19 -0.95
N TYR A 110 -4.92 13.05 -0.34
CA TYR A 110 -5.42 11.78 0.16
C TYR A 110 -6.90 11.60 -0.22
N THR A 111 -7.23 10.41 -0.67
CA THR A 111 -8.63 9.99 -0.88
C THR A 111 -8.81 8.53 -0.54
N GLU A 112 -9.99 8.18 -0.02
CA GLU A 112 -10.42 6.80 0.14
C GLU A 112 -11.90 6.64 -0.17
N ASN A 113 -12.25 5.47 -0.69
CA ASN A 113 -13.62 5.04 -0.87
C ASN A 113 -13.74 3.54 -0.60
N ILE A 114 -14.80 3.15 0.07
CA ILE A 114 -15.16 1.75 0.29
C ILE A 114 -16.63 1.59 -0.11
N GLU A 115 -16.86 0.83 -1.16
CA GLU A 115 -18.20 0.58 -1.70
C GLU A 115 -18.27 -0.88 -2.20
N ASP A 116 -19.33 -1.59 -1.88
CA ASP A 116 -19.61 -2.95 -2.35
C ASP A 116 -18.43 -3.95 -2.20
N ARG A 117 -17.71 -3.88 -1.07
CA ARG A 117 -16.52 -4.69 -0.76
C ARG A 117 -15.28 -4.35 -1.60
N ILE A 118 -15.33 -3.27 -2.38
CA ILE A 118 -14.17 -2.72 -3.08
C ILE A 118 -13.68 -1.51 -2.29
N GLY A 119 -12.41 -1.53 -1.95
CA GLY A 119 -11.74 -0.45 -1.22
C GLY A 119 -10.63 0.17 -2.05
N VAL A 120 -10.58 1.50 -2.08
CA VAL A 120 -9.50 2.25 -2.73
C VAL A 120 -8.97 3.26 -1.73
N LYS A 121 -7.66 3.27 -1.52
CA LYS A 121 -6.95 4.32 -0.76
C LYS A 121 -5.80 4.83 -1.58
N ILE A 122 -5.70 6.14 -1.73
CA ILE A 122 -4.67 6.79 -2.52
C ILE A 122 -4.09 7.95 -1.71
N ALA A 123 -2.77 8.00 -1.63
CA ALA A 123 -2.03 9.15 -1.16
C ALA A 123 -0.96 9.51 -2.19
N LEU A 124 -0.82 10.79 -2.52
CA LEU A 124 0.24 11.28 -3.38
C LEU A 124 0.83 12.59 -2.84
N GLN A 125 2.09 12.83 -3.20
CA GLN A 125 2.80 14.05 -2.89
C GLN A 125 3.91 14.28 -3.90
N TYR A 126 4.13 15.51 -4.31
CA TYR A 126 5.25 15.90 -5.14
C TYR A 126 6.45 16.35 -4.30
N ASN A 127 7.65 16.07 -4.80
CA ASN A 127 8.92 16.48 -4.24
C ASN A 127 9.87 16.99 -5.34
N ASP A 128 10.98 17.60 -4.97
CA ASP A 128 11.93 18.25 -5.88
C ASP A 128 12.90 17.30 -6.59
N THR A 129 12.66 15.99 -6.52
CA THR A 129 13.44 15.00 -7.27
C THR A 129 12.80 14.74 -8.63
N TYR A 130 13.59 14.29 -9.61
CA TYR A 130 13.07 13.84 -10.91
C TYR A 130 12.64 12.37 -10.91
N ILE A 131 12.68 11.72 -9.75
CA ILE A 131 12.41 10.28 -9.61
C ILE A 131 10.97 10.09 -9.12
N ASP A 132 10.19 9.34 -9.90
CA ASP A 132 8.88 8.86 -9.48
C ASP A 132 9.01 7.65 -8.54
N THR A 133 8.13 7.58 -7.56
CA THR A 133 8.08 6.48 -6.59
C THR A 133 6.64 5.96 -6.51
N TYR A 134 6.41 4.74 -7.00
CA TYR A 134 5.10 4.09 -6.94
C TYR A 134 5.11 2.92 -5.96
N LYS A 135 4.15 2.93 -5.05
CA LYS A 135 3.84 1.83 -4.15
C LYS A 135 2.40 1.40 -4.40
N LEU A 136 2.25 0.32 -5.14
CA LEU A 136 0.96 -0.17 -5.62
C LEU A 136 0.65 -1.50 -4.95
N TYR A 137 -0.58 -1.65 -4.50
CA TYR A 137 -1.02 -2.86 -3.81
C TYR A 137 -2.42 -3.28 -4.24
N THR A 138 -2.62 -4.58 -4.40
CA THR A 138 -3.94 -5.21 -4.53
C THR A 138 -4.09 -6.27 -3.46
N ASN A 139 -5.08 -6.12 -2.57
CA ASN A 139 -5.28 -7.01 -1.40
C ASN A 139 -3.98 -7.18 -0.58
N SER A 140 -3.25 -6.08 -0.35
CA SER A 140 -1.95 -6.02 0.33
C SER A 140 -0.79 -6.74 -0.40
N ILE A 141 -1.00 -7.23 -1.61
CA ILE A 141 0.05 -7.80 -2.46
C ILE A 141 0.67 -6.66 -3.27
N PRO A 142 2.01 -6.48 -3.25
CA PRO A 142 2.67 -5.45 -4.03
C PRO A 142 2.54 -5.72 -5.53
N ASN A 143 2.29 -4.66 -6.30
CA ASN A 143 2.19 -4.70 -7.75
C ASN A 143 3.25 -3.79 -8.40
N SER A 144 3.74 -4.16 -9.57
CA SER A 144 4.59 -3.32 -10.41
C SER A 144 3.79 -2.41 -11.35
N GLY A 145 2.49 -2.70 -11.53
CA GLY A 145 1.57 -1.97 -12.39
C GLY A 145 0.18 -2.58 -12.43
N GLY A 146 -0.63 -2.10 -13.37
CA GLY A 146 -1.96 -2.67 -13.63
C GLY A 146 -3.02 -1.63 -13.94
N THR A 147 -4.25 -2.12 -14.07
CA THR A 147 -5.42 -1.31 -14.45
C THR A 147 -5.72 -0.19 -13.46
N HIS A 148 -5.49 -0.40 -12.17
CA HIS A 148 -5.63 0.64 -11.12
C HIS A 148 -4.65 1.80 -11.34
N LEU A 149 -3.39 1.54 -11.68
CA LEU A 149 -2.42 2.59 -12.03
C LEU A 149 -2.80 3.30 -13.31
N THR A 150 -3.30 2.58 -14.33
CA THR A 150 -3.77 3.18 -15.57
C THR A 150 -4.93 4.15 -15.32
N GLY A 151 -5.88 3.77 -14.45
CA GLY A 151 -6.98 4.64 -14.04
C GLY A 151 -6.49 5.89 -13.32
N PHE A 152 -5.56 5.74 -12.41
CA PHE A 152 -4.93 6.85 -11.69
C PHE A 152 -4.23 7.83 -12.64
N ARG A 153 -3.36 7.34 -13.53
CA ARG A 153 -2.62 8.19 -14.48
C ARG A 153 -3.54 8.97 -15.41
N THR A 154 -4.60 8.32 -15.92
CA THR A 154 -5.59 8.98 -16.75
C THR A 154 -6.29 10.11 -16.00
N ALA A 155 -6.74 9.85 -14.78
CA ALA A 155 -7.42 10.84 -13.95
C ALA A 155 -6.49 11.99 -13.56
N LEU A 156 -5.25 11.71 -13.15
CA LEU A 156 -4.26 12.72 -12.80
C LEU A 156 -4.03 13.69 -13.97
N THR A 157 -3.71 13.15 -15.15
CA THR A 157 -3.41 13.94 -16.34
C THR A 157 -4.60 14.80 -16.77
N THR A 158 -5.81 14.24 -16.79
CA THR A 158 -7.02 14.98 -17.15
C THR A 158 -7.31 16.08 -16.13
N SER A 159 -7.35 15.75 -14.83
CA SER A 159 -7.73 16.70 -13.78
C SER A 159 -6.77 17.88 -13.66
N ILE A 160 -5.45 17.64 -13.80
CA ILE A 160 -4.46 18.71 -13.73
C ILE A 160 -4.57 19.63 -14.97
N ASN A 161 -4.71 19.08 -16.18
CA ASN A 161 -4.87 19.88 -17.39
C ASN A 161 -6.16 20.70 -17.37
N ASP A 162 -7.28 20.11 -16.96
CA ASP A 162 -8.56 20.80 -16.84
C ASP A 162 -8.45 21.96 -15.84
N TYR A 163 -7.88 21.72 -14.66
CA TYR A 163 -7.66 22.76 -13.67
C TYR A 163 -6.75 23.88 -14.18
N ALA A 164 -5.63 23.53 -14.82
CA ALA A 164 -4.68 24.51 -15.35
C ALA A 164 -5.32 25.41 -16.41
N ARG A 165 -6.22 24.87 -17.26
CA ARG A 165 -6.99 25.65 -18.22
C ARG A 165 -8.09 26.48 -17.56
N GLU A 166 -8.87 25.91 -16.64
CA GLU A 166 -9.90 26.65 -15.89
C GLU A 166 -9.32 27.86 -15.13
N LYS A 167 -8.09 27.74 -14.63
CA LYS A 167 -7.39 28.80 -13.89
C LYS A 167 -6.48 29.67 -14.77
N ASN A 168 -6.49 29.48 -16.09
CA ASN A 168 -5.63 30.19 -17.05
C ASN A 168 -4.13 30.05 -16.79
N LEU A 169 -3.70 28.96 -16.16
CA LEU A 169 -2.30 28.59 -16.01
C LEU A 169 -1.72 28.05 -17.33
N LEU A 170 -2.55 27.35 -18.12
CA LEU A 170 -2.30 27.02 -19.51
C LEU A 170 -3.20 27.88 -20.41
N LYS A 171 -2.60 28.56 -21.41
CA LYS A 171 -3.33 29.34 -22.43
C LYS A 171 -3.89 28.39 -23.49
N GLU A 172 -4.87 28.85 -24.24
CA GLU A 172 -5.53 28.05 -25.28
C GLU A 172 -4.56 27.46 -26.32
N LYS A 173 -3.48 28.20 -26.65
CA LYS A 173 -2.41 27.76 -27.57
C LYS A 173 -1.38 26.83 -26.97
N ASP A 174 -1.33 26.69 -25.64
CA ASP A 174 -0.31 25.87 -24.96
C ASP A 174 -0.68 24.39 -25.07
N SER A 175 0.31 23.50 -25.20
CA SER A 175 0.10 22.06 -25.14
C SER A 175 -0.36 21.63 -23.76
N ASN A 176 -1.08 20.53 -23.68
CA ASN A 176 -1.39 19.90 -22.41
C ASN A 176 -0.11 19.33 -21.80
N ILE A 177 -0.04 19.36 -20.47
CA ILE A 177 0.98 18.66 -19.70
C ILE A 177 0.79 17.17 -19.93
N THR A 178 1.86 16.46 -20.27
CA THR A 178 1.84 15.03 -20.56
C THR A 178 1.85 14.19 -19.29
N GLY A 179 1.41 12.94 -19.38
CA GLY A 179 1.49 12.01 -18.24
C GLY A 179 2.94 11.69 -17.83
N GLU A 180 3.92 11.83 -18.73
CA GLU A 180 5.34 11.65 -18.43
C GLU A 180 5.88 12.81 -17.59
N GLU A 181 5.55 14.05 -17.94
CA GLU A 181 5.91 15.24 -17.16
C GLU A 181 5.30 15.20 -15.75
N LEU A 182 4.05 14.74 -15.64
CA LEU A 182 3.38 14.60 -14.34
C LEU A 182 3.90 13.47 -13.44
N LYS A 183 4.83 12.64 -13.90
CA LYS A 183 5.49 11.63 -13.06
C LYS A 183 6.70 12.19 -12.31
N GLU A 184 7.33 13.24 -12.82
CA GLU A 184 8.54 13.78 -12.22
C GLU A 184 8.29 14.25 -10.78
N GLY A 185 9.06 13.70 -9.85
CA GLY A 185 8.93 13.99 -8.42
C GLY A 185 7.68 13.42 -7.73
N LEU A 186 6.86 12.63 -8.44
CA LEU A 186 5.64 12.05 -7.87
C LEU A 186 5.95 10.87 -6.95
N THR A 187 5.53 10.97 -5.70
CA THR A 187 5.40 9.82 -4.79
C THR A 187 3.94 9.44 -4.68
N LEU A 188 3.62 8.18 -5.01
CA LEU A 188 2.26 7.61 -5.00
C LEU A 188 2.21 6.36 -4.15
N VAL A 189 1.24 6.29 -3.24
CA VAL A 189 0.82 5.05 -2.60
C VAL A 189 -0.63 4.78 -2.99
N LEU A 190 -0.89 3.63 -3.62
CA LEU A 190 -2.22 3.20 -4.04
C LEU A 190 -2.50 1.80 -3.51
N SER A 191 -3.49 1.67 -2.66
CA SER A 191 -3.99 0.40 -2.14
C SER A 191 -5.39 0.14 -2.67
N PHE A 192 -5.55 -0.96 -3.39
CA PHE A 192 -6.80 -1.42 -3.97
C PHE A 192 -7.21 -2.75 -3.35
N ILE A 193 -8.44 -2.85 -2.90
CA ILE A 193 -9.00 -4.07 -2.28
C ILE A 193 -10.24 -4.47 -3.09
N MET A 194 -10.30 -5.73 -3.50
CA MET A 194 -11.45 -6.29 -4.21
C MET A 194 -11.58 -7.80 -3.95
N PRO A 195 -12.80 -8.37 -4.04
CA PRO A 195 -13.03 -9.79 -3.74
C PRO A 195 -12.22 -10.75 -4.62
N ASP A 196 -12.27 -10.58 -5.93
CA ASP A 196 -11.72 -11.55 -6.90
C ASP A 196 -10.82 -10.85 -7.93
N PRO A 197 -9.59 -10.41 -7.53
CA PRO A 197 -8.68 -9.74 -8.46
C PRO A 197 -8.13 -10.68 -9.51
N VAL A 198 -8.14 -10.23 -10.77
CA VAL A 198 -7.50 -10.91 -11.89
C VAL A 198 -6.13 -10.30 -12.12
N PHE A 199 -5.10 -11.13 -12.23
CA PHE A 199 -3.73 -10.73 -12.49
C PHE A 199 -3.25 -11.30 -13.82
N SER A 200 -2.28 -10.66 -14.46
CA SER A 200 -1.70 -11.12 -15.73
C SER A 200 -0.80 -12.36 -15.58
N GLY A 201 -0.43 -12.75 -14.35
CA GLY A 201 0.42 -13.92 -14.09
C GLY A 201 0.33 -14.42 -12.66
N GLN A 202 0.92 -15.59 -12.41
CA GLN A 202 0.93 -16.24 -11.08
C GLN A 202 1.66 -15.44 -10.01
N THR A 203 2.63 -14.63 -10.40
CA THR A 203 3.37 -13.73 -9.47
C THR A 203 2.52 -12.59 -8.92
N LYS A 204 1.34 -12.34 -9.55
CA LYS A 204 0.39 -11.28 -9.17
C LYS A 204 0.97 -9.85 -9.24
N ASP A 205 1.98 -9.66 -10.09
CA ASP A 205 2.68 -8.39 -10.20
C ASP A 205 1.86 -7.30 -10.90
N VAL A 206 0.95 -7.69 -11.82
CA VAL A 206 0.16 -6.75 -12.62
C VAL A 206 -1.32 -7.05 -12.51
N LEU A 207 -2.08 -6.11 -11.94
CA LEU A 207 -3.55 -6.21 -11.87
C LEU A 207 -4.18 -6.00 -13.25
N SER A 208 -5.06 -6.93 -13.66
CA SER A 208 -5.73 -6.94 -14.97
C SER A 208 -7.24 -6.70 -14.89
N SER A 209 -7.84 -6.64 -13.70
CA SER A 209 -9.26 -6.38 -13.50
C SER A 209 -9.65 -5.01 -14.10
N SER A 210 -10.45 -4.98 -15.16
CA SER A 210 -10.81 -3.75 -15.89
C SER A 210 -11.59 -2.76 -15.04
N GLU A 211 -12.42 -3.25 -14.12
CA GLU A 211 -13.20 -2.43 -13.20
C GLU A 211 -12.34 -1.55 -12.28
N ALA A 212 -11.14 -2.02 -11.90
CA ALA A 212 -10.22 -1.25 -11.09
C ALA A 212 -9.81 0.06 -11.76
N ARG A 213 -9.62 0.06 -13.10
CA ARG A 213 -9.35 1.28 -13.87
C ARG A 213 -10.46 2.30 -13.72
N THR A 214 -11.71 1.87 -13.95
CA THR A 214 -12.89 2.76 -13.94
C THR A 214 -13.14 3.34 -12.54
N ILE A 215 -13.03 2.50 -11.51
CA ILE A 215 -13.27 2.92 -10.13
C ILE A 215 -12.22 3.94 -9.68
N VAL A 216 -10.94 3.63 -9.89
CA VAL A 216 -9.85 4.53 -9.50
C VAL A 216 -9.92 5.84 -10.30
N GLN A 217 -10.15 5.79 -11.61
CA GLN A 217 -10.28 6.97 -12.45
C GLN A 217 -11.40 7.89 -11.95
N ARG A 218 -12.59 7.34 -11.69
CA ARG A 218 -13.75 8.10 -11.19
C ARG A 218 -13.46 8.78 -9.86
N LEU A 219 -12.89 8.03 -8.91
CA LEU A 219 -12.57 8.53 -7.56
C LEU A 219 -11.55 9.67 -7.63
N VAL A 220 -10.44 9.44 -8.31
CA VAL A 220 -9.36 10.43 -8.42
C VAL A 220 -9.83 11.68 -9.15
N SER A 221 -10.53 11.56 -10.29
CA SER A 221 -11.04 12.73 -11.04
C SER A 221 -11.94 13.61 -10.18
N LYS A 222 -12.80 13.00 -9.36
CA LYS A 222 -13.70 13.74 -8.47
C LYS A 222 -12.94 14.46 -7.36
N ASP A 223 -12.15 13.72 -6.63
CA ASP A 223 -11.58 14.21 -5.37
C ASP A 223 -10.34 15.07 -5.59
N LEU A 224 -9.56 14.79 -6.66
CA LEU A 224 -8.41 15.61 -7.02
C LEU A 224 -8.85 17.00 -7.51
N LYS A 225 -9.94 17.10 -8.28
CA LYS A 225 -10.50 18.40 -8.68
C LYS A 225 -10.84 19.24 -7.44
N THR A 226 -11.55 18.66 -6.48
CA THR A 226 -11.92 19.34 -5.24
C THR A 226 -10.68 19.77 -4.45
N TRP A 227 -9.67 18.90 -4.40
CA TRP A 227 -8.42 19.18 -3.67
C TRP A 227 -7.63 20.31 -4.32
N LEU A 228 -7.47 20.31 -5.65
CA LEU A 228 -6.80 21.38 -6.40
C LEU A 228 -7.48 22.74 -6.20
N GLU A 229 -8.81 22.79 -6.19
CA GLU A 229 -9.58 24.01 -5.91
C GLU A 229 -9.36 24.51 -4.48
N GLY A 230 -9.27 23.59 -3.52
CA GLY A 230 -9.03 23.91 -2.09
C GLY A 230 -7.56 24.25 -1.75
N ASN A 231 -6.61 23.86 -2.60
CA ASN A 231 -5.17 24.01 -2.37
C ASN A 231 -4.46 24.72 -3.53
N PRO A 232 -4.81 25.99 -3.84
CA PRO A 232 -4.31 26.69 -5.04
C PRO A 232 -2.79 26.95 -5.02
N LYS A 233 -2.14 26.91 -3.85
CA LYS A 233 -0.67 27.00 -3.75
C LYS A 233 -0.01 25.72 -4.23
N ASP A 234 -0.50 24.58 -3.74
CA ASP A 234 0.00 23.26 -4.12
C ASP A 234 -0.28 22.96 -5.60
N ALA A 235 -1.43 23.41 -6.09
CA ALA A 235 -1.81 23.25 -7.49
C ALA A 235 -0.94 24.05 -8.49
N LYS A 236 -0.13 25.01 -8.01
CA LYS A 236 0.81 25.81 -8.81
C LYS A 236 2.27 25.37 -8.64
N ALA A 237 2.55 24.53 -7.66
CA ALA A 237 3.89 23.98 -7.43
C ALA A 237 4.26 22.94 -8.48
#